data_aa386d5e1f0df8e22cd59baa7b4c2a82
#
_entry.id   aa386d5e1f0df8e22cd59baa7b4c2a82
#
_cell.length_a   1.000
_cell.length_b   1.000
_cell.length_c   1.000
_cell.angle_alpha   90.00
_cell.angle_beta   90.00
_cell.angle_gamma   90.00
#
_symmetry.space_group_name_H-M   'P 1'
#
loop_
_entity.id
_entity.type
_entity.pdbx_description
1 polymer ?
#
loop_
_entity_poly.entity_id
_entity_poly.type
_entity_poly.pdbx_seq_one_letter_code
_entity_poly.pdbx_strand_id
1 'polypeptide(L)'
;EHTSRGLGDVYKRQNIIKHLMGMGVAVTINHTIDSDTAEYLVKEFGHNPIREKKADEIIKNIKDNKSENLKNRPPIITVMGHVDHGKTSVLDVIRSTNIASGEFGGITQHIGAYQIHKNDEKITFIDTPGHAAFTEMRARGSKLTDIVVLVVAANDGVMPQTIESIKHAKVAKVPIVVAINKCDLPDADPQKIKNQLLEHELISEDLSGDTITVSYTHLTLPTRLPV
;
A
#
# COMPACT_ATOMS: atom_id res chain seq x y z
N GLU A 1 8.99 -16.08 21.41
CA GLU A 1 9.47 -17.38 21.94
C GLU A 1 10.01 -17.19 23.35
N HIS A 2 9.32 -17.74 24.31
CA HIS A 2 9.83 -17.83 25.69
C HIS A 2 10.85 -18.97 25.76
N THR A 3 12.13 -18.65 25.59
CA THR A 3 13.17 -19.57 25.91
C THR A 3 13.27 -19.71 27.43
N SER A 4 12.96 -20.90 27.93
CA SER A 4 13.20 -21.28 29.32
C SER A 4 14.69 -21.11 29.63
N ARG A 5 15.03 -20.13 30.46
CA ARG A 5 16.39 -19.88 30.93
C ARG A 5 16.78 -20.99 31.94
N GLY A 6 17.32 -22.10 31.45
CA GLY A 6 17.84 -23.17 32.27
C GLY A 6 19.23 -22.86 32.81
N LEU A 7 19.63 -23.53 33.91
CA LEU A 7 20.98 -23.42 34.50
C LEU A 7 22.11 -23.58 33.46
N GLY A 8 21.89 -24.38 32.41
CA GLY A 8 22.86 -24.56 31.32
C GLY A 8 23.22 -23.29 30.55
N ASP A 9 22.30 -22.32 30.44
CA ASP A 9 22.54 -21.09 29.71
C ASP A 9 23.41 -20.10 30.49
N VAL A 10 23.38 -20.17 31.83
CA VAL A 10 24.22 -19.34 32.69
C VAL A 10 25.68 -19.76 32.60
N TYR A 11 25.97 -21.07 32.60
CA TYR A 11 27.33 -21.60 32.43
C TYR A 11 27.91 -21.28 31.03
N LYS A 12 27.11 -21.35 29.99
CA LYS A 12 27.53 -20.99 28.63
C LYS A 12 27.93 -19.53 28.54
N ARG A 13 27.15 -18.63 29.15
CA ARG A 13 27.47 -17.18 29.19
C ARG A 13 28.76 -16.87 29.93
N GLN A 14 28.99 -17.50 31.09
CA GLN A 14 30.21 -17.31 31.85
C GLN A 14 31.47 -17.78 31.10
N ASN A 15 31.38 -18.85 30.35
CA ASN A 15 32.48 -19.33 29.52
C ASN A 15 32.79 -18.36 28.36
N ILE A 16 31.78 -17.78 27.74
CA ILE A 16 31.98 -16.75 26.71
C ILE A 16 32.64 -15.50 27.29
N ILE A 17 32.19 -15.03 28.45
CA ILE A 17 32.77 -13.87 29.12
C ILE A 17 34.24 -14.13 29.49
N LYS A 18 34.57 -15.31 30.07
CA LYS A 18 35.93 -15.68 30.37
C LYS A 18 36.83 -15.72 29.15
N HIS A 19 36.33 -16.23 28.05
CA HIS A 19 37.07 -16.29 26.80
C HIS A 19 37.36 -14.91 26.23
N LEU A 20 36.37 -14.01 26.23
CA LEU A 20 36.50 -12.61 25.78
C LEU A 20 37.48 -11.84 26.70
N MET A 21 37.42 -12.04 28.02
CA MET A 21 38.38 -11.46 28.96
C MET A 21 39.81 -11.99 28.71
N GLY A 22 39.97 -13.26 28.38
CA GLY A 22 41.26 -13.84 27.97
C GLY A 22 41.85 -13.21 26.71
N MET A 23 41.02 -12.73 25.82
CA MET A 23 41.43 -11.98 24.60
C MET A 23 41.65 -10.47 24.88
N GLY A 24 41.53 -10.01 26.11
CA GLY A 24 41.72 -8.61 26.48
C GLY A 24 40.49 -7.71 26.30
N VAL A 25 39.32 -8.29 26.00
CA VAL A 25 38.07 -7.56 25.84
C VAL A 25 37.31 -7.60 27.16
N ALA A 26 37.22 -6.47 27.86
CA ALA A 26 36.44 -6.35 29.07
C ALA A 26 34.95 -6.26 28.77
N VAL A 27 34.22 -7.33 29.03
CA VAL A 27 32.78 -7.40 28.77
C VAL A 27 31.99 -7.79 30.00
N THR A 28 30.76 -7.28 30.06
CA THR A 28 29.77 -7.66 31.08
C THR A 28 28.62 -8.44 30.42
N ILE A 29 27.74 -9.03 31.25
CA ILE A 29 26.59 -9.83 30.77
C ILE A 29 25.70 -9.07 29.77
N ASN A 30 25.60 -7.76 29.88
CA ASN A 30 24.76 -6.89 29.08
C ASN A 30 25.54 -6.14 27.98
N HIS A 31 26.79 -6.49 27.75
CA HIS A 31 27.62 -5.83 26.76
C HIS A 31 27.26 -6.36 25.35
N THR A 32 27.12 -5.44 24.40
CA THR A 32 26.88 -5.81 22.99
C THR A 32 28.22 -5.97 22.30
N ILE A 33 28.48 -7.12 21.69
CA ILE A 33 29.66 -7.40 20.89
C ILE A 33 29.38 -7.17 19.42
N ASP A 34 30.39 -6.80 18.66
CA ASP A 34 30.31 -6.66 17.21
C ASP A 34 30.16 -8.03 16.52
N SER A 35 29.66 -8.00 15.29
CA SER A 35 29.34 -9.23 14.56
C SER A 35 30.57 -10.07 14.23
N ASP A 36 31.73 -9.46 14.05
CA ASP A 36 32.97 -10.17 13.70
C ASP A 36 33.51 -10.92 14.92
N THR A 37 33.48 -10.29 16.10
CA THR A 37 33.80 -10.93 17.37
C THR A 37 32.82 -12.07 17.70
N ALA A 38 31.54 -11.88 17.41
CA ALA A 38 30.54 -12.92 17.58
C ALA A 38 30.78 -14.13 16.67
N GLU A 39 31.13 -13.92 15.40
CA GLU A 39 31.48 -15.00 14.48
C GLU A 39 32.72 -15.77 14.91
N TYR A 40 33.76 -15.06 15.38
CA TYR A 40 34.96 -15.70 15.90
C TYR A 40 34.64 -16.62 17.07
N LEU A 41 33.87 -16.13 18.05
CA LEU A 41 33.44 -16.91 19.19
C LEU A 41 32.63 -18.15 18.80
N VAL A 42 31.69 -18.01 17.89
CA VAL A 42 30.85 -19.12 17.43
C VAL A 42 31.70 -20.23 16.79
N LYS A 43 32.73 -19.84 16.00
CA LYS A 43 33.66 -20.80 15.39
C LYS A 43 34.55 -21.50 16.43
N GLU A 44 35.03 -20.73 17.42
CA GLU A 44 35.87 -21.27 18.51
C GLU A 44 35.11 -22.29 19.37
N PHE A 45 33.81 -22.09 19.57
CA PHE A 45 32.94 -23.07 20.24
C PHE A 45 32.43 -24.19 19.33
N GLY A 46 33.00 -24.34 18.13
CA GLY A 46 32.70 -25.44 17.20
C GLY A 46 31.39 -25.37 16.46
N HIS A 47 30.81 -24.15 16.36
CA HIS A 47 29.57 -23.92 15.61
C HIS A 47 29.83 -23.12 14.32
N ASN A 48 28.95 -23.26 13.33
CA ASN A 48 29.02 -22.50 12.11
C ASN A 48 28.12 -21.25 12.22
N PRO A 49 28.67 -20.03 12.20
CA PRO A 49 27.88 -18.82 12.23
C PRO A 49 27.14 -18.62 10.91
N ILE A 50 25.87 -18.25 11.00
CA ILE A 50 25.06 -17.80 9.85
C ILE A 50 24.70 -16.35 10.11
N ARG A 51 25.19 -15.43 9.26
CA ARG A 51 24.74 -14.02 9.32
C ARG A 51 23.34 -13.93 8.76
N GLU A 52 22.42 -13.46 9.57
CA GLU A 52 21.11 -13.06 9.09
C GLU A 52 21.27 -11.76 8.28
N LYS A 53 20.99 -11.83 6.98
CA LYS A 53 21.02 -10.63 6.13
C LYS A 53 19.84 -9.75 6.53
N LYS A 54 20.12 -8.51 6.93
CA LYS A 54 19.05 -7.54 7.18
C LYS A 54 18.21 -7.38 5.92
N ALA A 55 16.90 -7.28 6.07
CA ALA A 55 15.97 -7.13 4.95
C ALA A 55 16.39 -5.97 4.01
N ASP A 56 16.97 -4.92 4.57
CA ASP A 56 17.48 -3.77 3.81
C ASP A 56 18.65 -4.13 2.88
N GLU A 57 19.55 -5.04 3.29
CA GLU A 57 20.66 -5.50 2.44
C GLU A 57 20.15 -6.40 1.31
N ILE A 58 19.15 -7.23 1.59
CA ILE A 58 18.50 -8.07 0.57
C ILE A 58 17.81 -7.18 -0.46
N ILE A 59 17.09 -6.16 -0.01
CA ILE A 59 16.41 -5.19 -0.88
C ILE A 59 17.42 -4.40 -1.70
N LYS A 60 18.55 -3.99 -1.10
CA LYS A 60 19.61 -3.29 -1.81
C LYS A 60 20.26 -4.17 -2.89
N ASN A 61 20.58 -5.41 -2.56
CA ASN A 61 21.15 -6.38 -3.51
C ASN A 61 20.18 -6.71 -4.66
N ILE A 62 18.86 -6.74 -4.40
CA ILE A 62 17.84 -6.91 -5.44
C ILE A 62 17.80 -5.68 -6.37
N LYS A 63 17.94 -4.46 -5.81
CA LYS A 63 17.97 -3.22 -6.60
C LYS A 63 19.24 -3.05 -7.42
N ASP A 64 20.38 -3.48 -6.90
CA ASP A 64 21.68 -3.37 -7.54
C ASP A 64 21.91 -4.46 -8.62
N ASN A 65 21.17 -5.55 -8.58
CA ASN A 65 21.18 -6.54 -9.66
C ASN A 65 20.45 -5.95 -10.88
N LYS A 66 21.19 -5.31 -11.78
CA LYS A 66 20.73 -4.97 -13.13
C LYS A 66 20.46 -6.26 -13.87
N SER A 67 19.21 -6.72 -13.86
CA SER A 67 18.81 -7.84 -14.71
C SER A 67 18.84 -7.36 -16.17
N GLU A 68 19.62 -8.01 -17.00
CA GLU A 68 19.72 -7.72 -18.43
C GLU A 68 18.41 -7.96 -19.20
N ASN A 69 17.42 -8.60 -18.57
CA ASN A 69 16.11 -8.92 -19.11
C ASN A 69 14.97 -8.26 -18.32
N LEU A 70 14.98 -6.93 -18.21
CA LEU A 70 13.85 -6.20 -17.63
C LEU A 70 12.63 -6.31 -18.54
N LYS A 71 11.54 -6.91 -18.04
CA LYS A 71 10.22 -6.90 -18.69
C LYS A 71 9.37 -5.81 -18.05
N ASN A 72 8.60 -5.09 -18.87
CA ASN A 72 7.63 -4.14 -18.36
C ASN A 72 6.62 -4.87 -17.47
N ARG A 73 6.43 -4.37 -16.24
CA ARG A 73 5.38 -4.87 -15.36
C ARG A 73 4.05 -4.20 -15.69
N PRO A 74 2.92 -4.87 -15.45
CA PRO A 74 1.63 -4.23 -15.52
C PRO A 74 1.56 -3.00 -14.60
N PRO A 75 0.95 -1.88 -15.05
CA PRO A 75 0.72 -0.73 -14.18
C PRO A 75 -0.17 -1.11 -13.02
N ILE A 76 0.11 -0.52 -11.86
CA ILE A 76 -0.65 -0.71 -10.63
C ILE A 76 -1.48 0.55 -10.38
N ILE A 77 -2.77 0.40 -10.29
CA ILE A 77 -3.74 1.46 -10.03
C ILE A 77 -4.39 1.22 -8.68
N THR A 78 -4.34 2.20 -7.79
CA THR A 78 -5.05 2.13 -6.51
C THR A 78 -6.29 3.00 -6.53
N VAL A 79 -7.43 2.45 -6.12
CA VAL A 79 -8.69 3.17 -6.00
C VAL A 79 -8.88 3.64 -4.57
N MET A 80 -9.08 4.95 -4.42
CA MET A 80 -9.24 5.63 -3.14
C MET A 80 -10.44 6.56 -3.14
N GLY A 81 -10.87 7.00 -1.97
CA GLY A 81 -11.98 7.94 -1.80
C GLY A 81 -12.79 7.63 -0.54
N HIS A 82 -13.80 8.45 -0.31
CA HIS A 82 -14.66 8.35 0.86
C HIS A 82 -15.49 7.05 0.87
N VAL A 83 -16.04 6.68 2.04
CA VAL A 83 -17.04 5.60 2.17
C VAL A 83 -18.26 5.96 1.32
N ASP A 84 -18.94 4.98 0.75
CA ASP A 84 -20.15 5.11 -0.06
C ASP A 84 -20.05 5.97 -1.33
N HIS A 85 -18.87 6.42 -1.72
CA HIS A 85 -18.64 7.11 -2.99
C HIS A 85 -18.65 6.18 -4.21
N GLY A 86 -18.82 4.86 -4.01
CA GLY A 86 -18.96 3.87 -5.08
C GLY A 86 -17.65 3.33 -5.63
N LYS A 87 -16.58 3.28 -4.83
CA LYS A 87 -15.29 2.68 -5.24
C LYS A 87 -15.44 1.25 -5.72
N THR A 88 -16.08 0.40 -4.91
CA THR A 88 -16.31 -1.01 -5.23
C THR A 88 -17.20 -1.15 -6.46
N SER A 89 -18.21 -0.29 -6.63
CA SER A 89 -19.09 -0.30 -7.81
C SER A 89 -18.31 0.04 -9.09
N VAL A 90 -17.42 1.04 -9.05
CA VAL A 90 -16.53 1.38 -10.17
C VAL A 90 -15.66 0.17 -10.54
N LEU A 91 -15.09 -0.48 -9.53
CA LEU A 91 -14.25 -1.65 -9.74
C LEU A 91 -15.02 -2.86 -10.28
N ASP A 92 -16.25 -3.07 -9.82
CA ASP A 92 -17.10 -4.15 -10.31
C ASP A 92 -17.45 -3.99 -11.79
N VAL A 93 -17.71 -2.77 -12.23
CA VAL A 93 -17.93 -2.48 -13.65
C VAL A 93 -16.67 -2.79 -14.48
N ILE A 94 -15.49 -2.40 -13.97
CA ILE A 94 -14.22 -2.66 -14.65
C ILE A 94 -13.92 -4.16 -14.72
N ARG A 95 -14.27 -4.91 -13.67
CA ARG A 95 -14.12 -6.38 -13.60
C ARG A 95 -15.19 -7.14 -14.39
N SER A 96 -16.30 -6.50 -14.73
CA SER A 96 -17.53 -7.16 -15.18
C SER A 96 -18.05 -8.18 -14.15
N THR A 97 -18.01 -7.82 -12.85
CA THR A 97 -18.42 -8.64 -11.71
C THR A 97 -19.38 -7.87 -10.80
N ASN A 98 -19.96 -8.53 -9.82
CA ASN A 98 -20.88 -7.94 -8.86
C ASN A 98 -20.46 -8.32 -7.43
N ILE A 99 -19.25 -7.96 -7.04
CA ILE A 99 -18.67 -8.31 -5.73
C ILE A 99 -19.29 -7.46 -4.62
N ALA A 100 -19.61 -6.20 -4.90
CA ALA A 100 -20.21 -5.29 -3.93
C ALA A 100 -21.50 -5.86 -3.30
N SER A 101 -22.27 -6.65 -4.04
CA SER A 101 -23.49 -7.28 -3.54
C SER A 101 -23.22 -8.45 -2.58
N GLY A 102 -22.02 -9.02 -2.59
CA GLY A 102 -21.62 -10.14 -1.73
C GLY A 102 -20.85 -9.72 -0.48
N GLU A 103 -20.33 -8.50 -0.41
CA GLU A 103 -19.62 -7.98 0.75
C GLU A 103 -20.60 -7.53 1.85
N PHE A 104 -20.26 -7.82 3.11
CA PHE A 104 -21.08 -7.40 4.24
C PHE A 104 -21.15 -5.87 4.32
N GLY A 105 -22.36 -5.32 4.15
CA GLY A 105 -22.59 -3.88 4.08
C GLY A 105 -22.19 -3.22 2.75
N GLY A 106 -21.84 -3.98 1.70
CA GLY A 106 -21.47 -3.44 0.39
C GLY A 106 -20.16 -2.63 0.37
N ILE A 107 -19.31 -2.81 1.38
CA ILE A 107 -18.05 -2.05 1.53
C ILE A 107 -16.83 -2.97 1.55
N THR A 108 -15.76 -2.55 0.92
CA THR A 108 -14.48 -3.25 0.96
C THR A 108 -13.84 -3.11 2.34
N GLN A 109 -13.57 -4.24 3.00
CA GLN A 109 -12.97 -4.30 4.34
C GLN A 109 -11.52 -4.75 4.33
N HIS A 110 -11.06 -5.36 3.24
CA HIS A 110 -9.70 -5.84 3.06
C HIS A 110 -9.06 -5.23 1.84
N ILE A 111 -7.73 -5.11 1.84
CA ILE A 111 -7.01 -4.73 0.61
C ILE A 111 -7.15 -5.90 -0.36
N GLY A 112 -7.83 -5.68 -1.47
CA GLY A 112 -7.92 -6.60 -2.59
C GLY A 112 -6.98 -6.17 -3.72
N ALA A 113 -6.24 -7.10 -4.30
CA ALA A 113 -5.49 -6.86 -5.52
C ALA A 113 -5.95 -7.84 -6.60
N TYR A 114 -6.22 -7.33 -7.79
CA TYR A 114 -6.63 -8.15 -8.92
C TYR A 114 -6.09 -7.58 -10.22
N GLN A 115 -5.97 -8.42 -11.20
CA GLN A 115 -5.46 -8.06 -12.51
C GLN A 115 -6.54 -8.27 -13.56
N ILE A 116 -6.72 -7.27 -14.41
CA ILE A 116 -7.57 -7.36 -15.58
C ILE A 116 -6.76 -7.40 -16.87
N HIS A 117 -7.30 -8.03 -17.87
CA HIS A 117 -6.74 -8.11 -19.22
C HIS A 117 -7.65 -7.33 -20.16
N LYS A 118 -7.10 -6.34 -20.85
CA LYS A 118 -7.81 -5.57 -21.87
C LYS A 118 -6.89 -5.29 -23.05
N ASN A 119 -7.29 -5.66 -24.25
CA ASN A 119 -6.51 -5.46 -25.48
C ASN A 119 -5.06 -5.99 -25.38
N ASP A 120 -4.88 -7.22 -24.86
CA ASP A 120 -3.59 -7.87 -24.59
C ASP A 120 -2.69 -7.18 -23.54
N GLU A 121 -3.15 -6.10 -22.93
CA GLU A 121 -2.48 -5.44 -21.84
C GLU A 121 -3.04 -5.87 -20.48
N LYS A 122 -2.17 -5.89 -19.48
CA LYS A 122 -2.52 -6.23 -18.09
C LYS A 122 -2.51 -4.98 -17.26
N ILE A 123 -3.54 -4.78 -16.46
CA ILE A 123 -3.62 -3.69 -15.47
C ILE A 123 -3.93 -4.31 -14.11
N THR A 124 -3.18 -3.93 -13.08
CA THR A 124 -3.41 -4.39 -11.72
C THR A 124 -4.12 -3.31 -10.92
N PHE A 125 -5.26 -3.64 -10.35
CA PHE A 125 -6.01 -2.76 -9.46
C PHE A 125 -5.81 -3.17 -8.01
N ILE A 126 -5.66 -2.18 -7.13
CA ILE A 126 -5.66 -2.34 -5.68
C ILE A 126 -6.89 -1.60 -5.14
N ASP A 127 -7.78 -2.35 -4.51
CA ASP A 127 -8.92 -1.79 -3.79
C ASP A 127 -8.55 -1.53 -2.33
N THR A 128 -8.88 -0.34 -1.84
CA THR A 128 -8.59 0.04 -0.46
C THR A 128 -9.86 0.44 0.27
N PRO A 129 -10.02 0.01 1.55
CA PRO A 129 -11.16 0.42 2.35
C PRO A 129 -11.24 1.94 2.49
N GLY A 130 -12.44 2.50 2.34
CA GLY A 130 -12.69 3.93 2.49
C GLY A 130 -12.75 4.42 3.93
N HIS A 131 -12.93 3.53 4.91
CA HIS A 131 -13.17 3.90 6.30
C HIS A 131 -11.95 4.56 6.97
N ALA A 132 -12.16 5.55 7.85
CA ALA A 132 -11.11 6.28 8.55
C ALA A 132 -10.13 5.37 9.33
N ALA A 133 -10.63 4.26 9.88
CA ALA A 133 -9.81 3.28 10.59
C ALA A 133 -8.70 2.64 9.75
N PHE A 134 -8.73 2.76 8.41
CA PHE A 134 -7.81 2.08 7.50
C PHE A 134 -6.81 3.04 6.81
N THR A 135 -6.43 4.13 7.47
CA THR A 135 -5.46 5.12 6.97
C THR A 135 -4.12 4.50 6.55
N GLU A 136 -3.60 3.56 7.36
CA GLU A 136 -2.34 2.87 7.05
C GLU A 136 -2.44 2.03 5.77
N MET A 137 -3.60 1.43 5.50
CA MET A 137 -3.83 0.66 4.28
C MET A 137 -3.81 1.55 3.04
N ARG A 138 -4.40 2.77 3.11
CA ARG A 138 -4.32 3.76 2.02
C ARG A 138 -2.90 4.26 1.80
N ALA A 139 -2.16 4.55 2.87
CA ALA A 139 -0.76 4.95 2.80
C ALA A 139 0.14 3.85 2.22
N ARG A 140 -0.15 2.59 2.51
CA ARG A 140 0.57 1.44 1.93
C ARG A 140 0.20 1.27 0.45
N GLY A 141 -1.07 1.39 0.11
CA GLY A 141 -1.55 1.34 -1.28
C GLY A 141 -0.85 2.39 -2.14
N SER A 142 -0.82 3.66 -1.71
CA SER A 142 -0.21 4.75 -2.49
C SER A 142 1.28 4.58 -2.75
N LYS A 143 2.03 3.91 -1.87
CA LYS A 143 3.48 3.65 -2.05
C LYS A 143 3.79 2.60 -3.11
N LEU A 144 2.85 1.73 -3.43
CA LEU A 144 3.03 0.61 -4.36
C LEU A 144 2.44 0.89 -5.74
N THR A 145 1.72 1.99 -5.89
CA THR A 145 0.93 2.30 -7.08
C THR A 145 1.66 3.24 -8.05
N ASP A 146 1.31 3.15 -9.31
CA ASP A 146 1.75 4.05 -10.37
C ASP A 146 0.74 5.18 -10.61
N ILE A 147 -0.55 4.94 -10.37
CA ILE A 147 -1.65 5.89 -10.56
C ILE A 147 -2.66 5.70 -9.43
N VAL A 148 -3.15 6.80 -8.86
CA VAL A 148 -4.28 6.79 -7.92
C VAL A 148 -5.54 7.22 -8.64
N VAL A 149 -6.60 6.43 -8.55
CA VAL A 149 -7.96 6.81 -8.96
C VAL A 149 -8.74 7.25 -7.74
N LEU A 150 -9.04 8.53 -7.67
CA LEU A 150 -9.79 9.15 -6.59
C LEU A 150 -11.28 9.20 -6.95
N VAL A 151 -12.10 8.40 -6.29
CA VAL A 151 -13.55 8.38 -6.53
C VAL A 151 -14.26 9.36 -5.61
N VAL A 152 -15.00 10.28 -6.20
CA VAL A 152 -15.77 11.32 -5.49
C VAL A 152 -17.23 11.28 -5.96
N ALA A 153 -18.17 11.21 -5.04
CA ALA A 153 -19.59 11.25 -5.37
C ALA A 153 -20.04 12.68 -5.67
N ALA A 154 -20.77 12.85 -6.77
CA ALA A 154 -21.20 14.17 -7.27
C ALA A 154 -22.17 14.91 -6.32
N ASN A 155 -22.93 14.18 -5.52
CA ASN A 155 -23.88 14.71 -4.55
C ASN A 155 -23.22 15.13 -3.22
N ASP A 156 -22.17 14.41 -2.79
CA ASP A 156 -21.55 14.60 -1.46
C ASP A 156 -20.38 15.60 -1.51
N GLY A 157 -19.62 15.60 -2.61
CA GLY A 157 -18.45 16.46 -2.77
C GLY A 157 -17.18 15.89 -2.14
N VAL A 158 -16.20 16.77 -1.88
CA VAL A 158 -14.89 16.39 -1.32
C VAL A 158 -15.02 16.21 0.19
N MET A 159 -14.95 14.99 0.66
CA MET A 159 -15.11 14.58 2.06
C MET A 159 -13.74 14.39 2.76
N PRO A 160 -13.66 14.34 4.11
CA PRO A 160 -12.39 14.27 4.83
C PRO A 160 -11.47 13.11 4.40
N GLN A 161 -12.00 11.93 4.11
CA GLN A 161 -11.21 10.78 3.66
C GLN A 161 -10.74 10.94 2.20
N THR A 162 -11.44 11.73 1.40
CA THR A 162 -11.00 12.16 0.06
C THR A 162 -9.77 13.05 0.19
N ILE A 163 -9.80 14.04 1.08
CA ILE A 163 -8.67 14.93 1.36
C ILE A 163 -7.46 14.14 1.87
N GLU A 164 -7.68 13.18 2.75
CA GLU A 164 -6.62 12.28 3.24
C GLU A 164 -6.00 11.47 2.09
N SER A 165 -6.82 10.93 1.20
CA SER A 165 -6.36 10.18 0.02
C SER A 165 -5.51 11.04 -0.91
N ILE A 166 -5.90 12.31 -1.13
CA ILE A 166 -5.11 13.29 -1.90
C ILE A 166 -3.74 13.52 -1.25
N LYS A 167 -3.69 13.71 0.08
CA LYS A 167 -2.44 13.89 0.80
C LYS A 167 -1.51 12.67 0.66
N HIS A 168 -2.04 11.45 0.77
CA HIS A 168 -1.26 10.23 0.59
C HIS A 168 -0.68 10.11 -0.82
N ALA A 169 -1.47 10.40 -1.85
CA ALA A 169 -1.01 10.37 -3.23
C ALA A 169 0.06 11.44 -3.50
N LYS A 170 -0.11 12.67 -2.99
CA LYS A 170 0.88 13.75 -3.09
C LYS A 170 2.21 13.40 -2.40
N VAL A 171 2.15 12.86 -1.18
CA VAL A 171 3.36 12.40 -0.45
C VAL A 171 4.08 11.29 -1.21
N ALA A 172 3.34 10.40 -1.83
CA ALA A 172 3.90 9.33 -2.66
C ALA A 172 4.36 9.82 -4.05
N LYS A 173 4.06 11.08 -4.43
CA LYS A 173 4.34 11.67 -5.75
C LYS A 173 3.75 10.88 -6.90
N VAL A 174 2.54 10.37 -6.72
CA VAL A 174 1.83 9.55 -7.70
C VAL A 174 0.77 10.42 -8.39
N PRO A 175 0.63 10.33 -9.72
CA PRO A 175 -0.43 11.05 -10.45
C PRO A 175 -1.81 10.61 -9.99
N ILE A 176 -2.74 11.57 -9.96
CA ILE A 176 -4.12 11.36 -9.52
C ILE A 176 -5.04 11.52 -10.72
N VAL A 177 -5.93 10.56 -10.91
CA VAL A 177 -7.07 10.63 -11.82
C VAL A 177 -8.33 10.73 -10.96
N VAL A 178 -9.17 11.71 -11.20
CA VAL A 178 -10.42 11.89 -10.46
C VAL A 178 -11.58 11.27 -11.23
N ALA A 179 -12.32 10.39 -10.58
CA ALA A 179 -13.54 9.79 -11.08
C ALA A 179 -14.74 10.37 -10.30
N ILE A 180 -15.51 11.24 -10.92
CA ILE A 180 -16.73 11.79 -10.34
C ILE A 180 -17.85 10.79 -10.60
N ASN A 181 -18.36 10.19 -9.54
CA ASN A 181 -19.39 9.16 -9.57
C ASN A 181 -20.74 9.69 -9.13
N LYS A 182 -21.82 8.94 -9.34
CA LYS A 182 -23.21 9.28 -8.99
C LYS A 182 -23.72 10.54 -9.67
N CYS A 183 -23.28 10.82 -10.89
CA CYS A 183 -23.73 11.98 -11.67
C CYS A 183 -25.19 11.89 -12.13
N ASP A 184 -25.82 10.76 -11.92
CA ASP A 184 -27.24 10.45 -12.21
C ASP A 184 -28.20 10.96 -11.11
N LEU A 185 -27.69 11.33 -9.95
CA LEU A 185 -28.51 11.83 -8.86
C LEU A 185 -28.99 13.26 -9.10
N PRO A 186 -30.21 13.64 -8.63
CA PRO A 186 -30.76 15.00 -8.81
C PRO A 186 -29.89 16.10 -8.20
N ASP A 187 -29.18 15.79 -7.11
CA ASP A 187 -28.32 16.72 -6.36
C ASP A 187 -26.86 16.68 -6.82
N ALA A 188 -26.58 16.02 -7.96
CA ALA A 188 -25.23 15.90 -8.47
C ALA A 188 -24.74 17.22 -9.06
N ASP A 189 -23.62 17.72 -8.55
CA ASP A 189 -22.94 18.90 -9.06
C ASP A 189 -21.44 18.64 -9.32
N PRO A 190 -21.08 18.15 -10.51
CA PRO A 190 -19.69 17.89 -10.89
C PRO A 190 -18.82 19.17 -10.88
N GLN A 191 -19.42 20.35 -11.18
CA GLN A 191 -18.68 21.60 -11.21
C GLN A 191 -18.25 22.03 -9.81
N LYS A 192 -19.12 21.86 -8.84
CA LYS A 192 -18.81 22.08 -7.42
C LYS A 192 -17.61 21.25 -6.98
N ILE A 193 -17.54 19.97 -7.39
CA ILE A 193 -16.41 19.09 -7.05
C ILE A 193 -15.12 19.61 -7.67
N LYS A 194 -15.14 20.01 -8.95
CA LYS A 194 -13.95 20.58 -9.60
C LYS A 194 -13.44 21.81 -8.85
N ASN A 195 -14.34 22.68 -8.39
CA ASN A 195 -13.99 23.84 -7.60
C ASN A 195 -13.40 23.48 -6.23
N GLN A 196 -13.96 22.47 -5.55
CA GLN A 196 -13.43 21.98 -4.28
C GLN A 196 -12.06 21.33 -4.44
N LEU A 197 -11.80 20.63 -5.54
CA LEU A 197 -10.51 20.04 -5.82
C LEU A 197 -9.42 21.08 -6.05
N LEU A 198 -9.76 22.26 -6.59
CA LEU A 198 -8.83 23.40 -6.72
C LEU A 198 -8.27 23.84 -5.36
N GLU A 199 -9.08 23.83 -4.30
CA GLU A 199 -8.64 24.17 -2.93
C GLU A 199 -7.55 23.21 -2.43
N HIS A 200 -7.48 22.01 -3.02
CA HIS A 200 -6.50 20.99 -2.71
C HIS A 200 -5.40 20.87 -3.78
N GLU A 201 -5.21 21.90 -4.61
CA GLU A 201 -4.19 21.95 -5.66
C GLU A 201 -4.30 20.80 -6.69
N LEU A 202 -5.53 20.34 -6.93
CA LEU A 202 -5.84 19.42 -8.02
C LEU A 202 -6.60 20.21 -9.09
N ILE A 203 -5.87 20.63 -10.10
CA ILE A 203 -6.43 21.42 -11.21
C ILE A 203 -6.83 20.44 -12.31
N SER A 204 -8.12 20.43 -12.66
CA SER A 204 -8.61 19.54 -13.72
C SER A 204 -8.08 19.98 -15.10
N GLU A 205 -7.98 19.03 -16.02
CA GLU A 205 -7.56 19.24 -17.41
C GLU A 205 -8.42 20.32 -18.10
N ASP A 206 -9.73 20.36 -17.83
CA ASP A 206 -10.65 21.39 -18.34
C ASP A 206 -10.26 22.82 -17.92
N LEU A 207 -9.53 22.97 -16.82
CA LEU A 207 -9.02 24.25 -16.28
C LEU A 207 -7.52 24.44 -16.55
N SER A 208 -6.99 23.75 -17.57
CA SER A 208 -5.57 23.78 -17.96
C SER A 208 -4.63 23.22 -16.89
N GLY A 209 -5.08 22.28 -16.07
CA GLY A 209 -4.29 21.56 -15.09
C GLY A 209 -3.83 20.20 -15.59
N ASP A 210 -3.09 19.49 -14.72
CA ASP A 210 -2.50 18.18 -15.02
C ASP A 210 -3.36 17.01 -14.51
N THR A 211 -4.49 17.28 -13.84
CA THR A 211 -5.34 16.25 -13.25
C THR A 211 -6.44 15.83 -14.21
N ILE A 212 -6.41 14.61 -14.67
CA ILE A 212 -7.47 14.03 -15.49
C ILE A 212 -8.73 13.85 -14.63
N THR A 213 -9.83 14.49 -15.04
CA THR A 213 -11.11 14.39 -14.36
C THR A 213 -12.13 13.75 -15.30
N VAL A 214 -12.65 12.59 -14.90
CA VAL A 214 -13.65 11.85 -15.67
C VAL A 214 -14.96 11.82 -14.88
N SER A 215 -16.04 12.29 -15.49
CA SER A 215 -17.38 12.15 -14.93
C SER A 215 -18.09 10.94 -15.50
N TYR A 216 -18.56 10.05 -14.63
CA TYR A 216 -19.26 8.85 -15.01
C TYR A 216 -20.77 9.03 -14.82
N THR A 217 -21.49 9.20 -15.93
CA THR A 217 -22.95 9.17 -15.98
C THR A 217 -23.49 7.76 -16.23
N HIS A 218 -22.62 6.79 -16.62
CA HIS A 218 -23.03 5.48 -17.12
C HIS A 218 -22.50 4.29 -16.31
N LEU A 219 -21.93 4.50 -15.12
CA LEU A 219 -21.58 3.39 -14.22
C LEU A 219 -22.78 2.84 -13.46
N THR A 220 -23.91 3.50 -13.49
CA THR A 220 -25.18 2.84 -13.20
C THR A 220 -25.53 1.97 -14.39
N LEU A 221 -24.99 0.74 -14.37
CA LEU A 221 -25.58 -0.34 -15.14
C LEU A 221 -27.11 -0.27 -14.95
N PRO A 222 -27.90 -0.51 -16.01
CA PRO A 222 -29.33 -0.60 -15.89
C PRO A 222 -29.66 -1.78 -14.96
N THR A 223 -29.80 -1.54 -13.69
CA THR A 223 -30.47 -2.45 -12.74
C THR A 223 -31.98 -2.47 -12.98
N ARG A 224 -32.43 -1.86 -14.06
CA ARG A 224 -33.78 -2.04 -14.58
C ARG A 224 -33.72 -3.09 -15.69
N LEU A 225 -33.84 -4.35 -15.29
CA LEU A 225 -34.45 -5.33 -16.13
C LEU A 225 -35.86 -4.77 -16.46
N PRO A 226 -36.24 -4.67 -17.74
CA PRO A 226 -37.62 -4.38 -18.04
C PRO A 226 -38.46 -5.53 -17.51
N VAL A 227 -39.46 -5.21 -16.73
CA VAL A 227 -40.54 -6.10 -16.30
C VAL A 227 -41.33 -6.53 -17.56
#